data_9107c6e1af408f531534f46724934951
#
_entry.id   9107c6e1af408f531534f46724934951
#
_cell.length_a   1.000
_cell.length_b   1.000
_cell.length_c   1.000
_cell.angle_alpha   90.00
_cell.angle_beta   90.00
_cell.angle_gamma   90.00
#
_symmetry.space_group_name_H-M   'P 1'
#
loop_
_entity.id
_entity.type
_entity.pdbx_description
1 polymer ?
#
loop_
_entity_poly.entity_id
_entity_poly.type
_entity_poly.pdbx_seq_one_letter_code
_entity_poly.pdbx_strand_id
1 'polypeptide(L)'
;MNINNSLISKKANDKVVEFEVNGQTVKLSPAIIRNYLVNGNGNVSDQEVVMFLNLCKFNRLNPFLQEAYLIKYGSSPATMVVGKDAIT
;
A
#
# COMPACT_ATOMS: atom_id res chain seq x y z
N MET A 1 -21.39 22.30 1.64
CA MET A 1 -20.75 21.78 0.66
C MET A 1 -19.35 22.05 0.58
N ASN A 2 -18.90 23.17 0.85
CA ASN A 2 -17.54 23.44 0.73
C ASN A 2 -16.69 22.73 1.70
N ILE A 3 -17.23 22.43 2.85
CA ILE A 3 -16.52 21.65 3.79
C ILE A 3 -16.15 20.35 3.21
N ASN A 4 -17.01 19.86 2.35
CA ASN A 4 -16.73 18.60 1.74
C ASN A 4 -15.53 18.64 0.84
N ASN A 5 -15.19 19.79 0.33
CA ASN A 5 -14.05 19.86 -0.55
C ASN A 5 -12.77 19.56 0.17
N SER A 6 -12.64 20.04 1.38
CA SER A 6 -11.46 19.70 2.14
C SER A 6 -11.38 18.24 2.43
N LEU A 7 -12.50 17.68 2.78
CA LEU A 7 -12.54 16.26 3.07
C LEU A 7 -12.26 15.46 1.84
N ILE A 8 -12.76 15.90 0.73
CA ILE A 8 -12.55 15.20 -0.51
C ILE A 8 -11.08 15.21 -0.89
N SER A 9 -10.41 16.30 -0.63
CA SER A 9 -8.99 16.34 -0.93
C SER A 9 -8.23 15.33 -0.14
N LYS A 10 -8.54 15.19 1.13
CA LYS A 10 -7.89 14.19 1.93
C LYS A 10 -8.22 12.81 1.43
N LYS A 11 -9.45 12.61 1.08
CA LYS A 11 -9.87 11.30 0.62
C LYS A 11 -9.30 10.93 -0.72
N ALA A 12 -8.96 11.92 -1.51
CA ALA A 12 -8.35 11.63 -2.78
C ALA A 12 -7.04 10.91 -2.60
N ASN A 13 -6.31 11.21 -1.53
CA ASN A 13 -5.06 10.54 -1.26
C ASN A 13 -5.28 9.15 -0.68
N ASP A 14 -6.52 8.85 -0.33
CA ASP A 14 -6.84 7.59 0.28
C ASP A 14 -7.73 6.74 -0.61
N LYS A 15 -7.67 7.00 -1.88
CA LYS A 15 -8.52 6.33 -2.84
C LYS A 15 -8.21 4.84 -2.90
N VAL A 16 -9.24 4.04 -2.89
CA VAL A 16 -9.09 2.59 -2.96
C VAL A 16 -8.82 2.17 -4.38
N VAL A 17 -7.81 1.35 -4.56
CA VAL A 17 -7.44 0.79 -5.85
C VAL A 17 -7.75 -0.69 -5.81
N GLU A 18 -8.42 -1.18 -6.84
CA GLU A 18 -8.77 -2.59 -6.95
C GLU A 18 -7.99 -3.23 -8.08
N PHE A 19 -7.53 -4.44 -7.84
CA PHE A 19 -6.90 -5.23 -8.88
C PHE A 19 -7.02 -6.70 -8.52
N GLU A 20 -6.83 -7.57 -9.51
CA GLU A 20 -6.98 -8.99 -9.29
C GLU A 20 -5.64 -9.68 -9.16
N VAL A 21 -5.57 -10.60 -8.22
CA VAL A 21 -4.39 -11.45 -8.03
C VAL A 21 -4.90 -12.87 -7.90
N ASN A 22 -4.54 -13.71 -8.86
CA ASN A 22 -4.93 -15.12 -8.85
C ASN A 22 -6.41 -15.34 -8.67
N GLY A 23 -7.20 -14.50 -9.34
CA GLY A 23 -8.64 -14.64 -9.29
C GLY A 23 -9.31 -13.99 -8.09
N GLN A 24 -8.55 -13.38 -7.21
CA GLN A 24 -9.09 -12.69 -6.06
C GLN A 24 -8.96 -11.19 -6.23
N THR A 25 -9.97 -10.46 -5.81
CA THR A 25 -9.94 -9.01 -5.88
C THR A 25 -9.20 -8.47 -4.65
N VAL A 26 -8.19 -7.66 -4.92
CA VAL A 26 -7.42 -7.01 -3.86
C VAL A 26 -7.77 -5.54 -3.86
N LYS A 27 -8.10 -5.01 -2.69
CA LYS A 27 -8.42 -3.60 -2.53
C LYS A 27 -7.40 -2.97 -1.63
N LEU A 28 -6.69 -1.99 -2.15
CA LEU A 28 -5.65 -1.29 -1.40
C LEU A 28 -5.91 0.21 -1.41
N SER A 29 -5.53 0.85 -0.33
CA SER A 29 -5.54 2.30 -0.27
C SER A 29 -4.35 2.72 0.56
N PRO A 30 -3.94 4.00 0.47
CA PRO A 30 -2.85 4.48 1.31
C PRO A 30 -3.10 4.26 2.80
N ALA A 31 -4.34 4.44 3.25
CA ALA A 31 -4.64 4.24 4.66
C ALA A 31 -4.47 2.79 5.06
N ILE A 32 -4.90 1.88 4.21
CA ILE A 32 -4.75 0.45 4.50
C ILE A 32 -3.28 0.09 4.58
N ILE A 33 -2.49 0.60 3.64
CA ILE A 33 -1.07 0.32 3.64
C ILE A 33 -0.43 0.84 4.91
N ARG A 34 -0.72 2.08 5.27
CA ARG A 34 -0.12 2.68 6.46
C ARG A 34 -0.53 1.99 7.74
N ASN A 35 -1.78 1.59 7.82
CA ASN A 35 -2.30 1.08 9.08
C ASN A 35 -2.05 -0.41 9.26
N TYR A 36 -1.93 -1.16 8.17
CA TYR A 36 -1.89 -2.61 8.29
C TYR A 36 -0.72 -3.28 7.59
N LEU A 37 -0.13 -2.61 6.61
CA LEU A 37 0.84 -3.29 5.75
C LEU A 37 2.26 -2.80 5.91
N VAL A 38 2.51 -1.82 6.76
CA VAL A 38 3.84 -1.32 7.02
C VAL A 38 4.42 -2.03 8.22
N ASN A 39 5.62 -2.56 8.07
CA ASN A 39 6.36 -3.19 9.16
C ASN A 39 7.48 -2.25 9.61
N GLY A 40 7.86 -2.36 10.87
CA GLY A 40 8.89 -1.50 11.43
C GLY A 40 8.27 -0.36 12.21
N ASN A 41 9.12 0.54 12.67
CA ASN A 41 8.67 1.64 13.53
C ASN A 41 8.70 2.99 12.87
N GLY A 42 8.95 3.06 11.57
CA GLY A 42 9.02 4.33 10.87
C GLY A 42 7.69 4.71 10.26
N ASN A 43 7.59 5.98 9.89
CA ASN A 43 6.40 6.49 9.20
C ASN A 43 6.72 6.62 7.72
N VAL A 44 5.91 6.00 6.89
CA VAL A 44 6.12 6.05 5.46
C VAL A 44 5.54 7.35 4.91
N SER A 45 6.20 7.89 3.90
CA SER A 45 5.69 9.08 3.21
C SER A 45 4.60 8.67 2.22
N ASP A 46 3.85 9.66 1.76
CA ASP A 46 2.83 9.41 0.76
C ASP A 46 3.44 8.79 -0.48
N GLN A 47 4.61 9.26 -0.87
CA GLN A 47 5.27 8.77 -2.05
C GLN A 47 5.64 7.30 -1.89
N GLU A 48 6.14 6.94 -0.72
CA GLU A 48 6.50 5.55 -0.45
C GLU A 48 5.28 4.65 -0.50
N VAL A 49 4.17 5.12 0.04
CA VAL A 49 2.93 4.36 0.03
C VAL A 49 2.43 4.15 -1.40
N VAL A 50 2.46 5.21 -2.19
CA VAL A 50 2.00 5.12 -3.57
C VAL A 50 2.89 4.18 -4.38
N MET A 51 4.18 4.22 -4.13
CA MET A 51 5.10 3.32 -4.82
C MET A 51 4.82 1.87 -4.48
N PHE A 52 4.57 1.59 -3.22
CA PHE A 52 4.24 0.23 -2.80
C PHE A 52 2.92 -0.23 -3.41
N LEU A 53 1.93 0.65 -3.43
CA LEU A 53 0.64 0.33 -4.00
C LEU A 53 0.78 -0.01 -5.48
N ASN A 54 1.55 0.78 -6.21
CA ASN A 54 1.77 0.52 -7.62
C ASN A 54 2.56 -0.77 -7.85
N LEU A 55 3.52 -1.04 -6.99
CA LEU A 55 4.26 -2.29 -7.08
C LEU A 55 3.33 -3.48 -6.99
N CYS A 56 2.43 -3.47 -6.01
CA CYS A 56 1.50 -4.57 -5.84
C CYS A 56 0.54 -4.66 -7.02
N LYS A 57 0.05 -3.52 -7.48
CA LYS A 57 -0.91 -3.50 -8.57
C LYS A 57 -0.32 -4.01 -9.87
N PHE A 58 0.86 -3.50 -10.24
CA PHE A 58 1.45 -3.84 -11.52
C PHE A 58 2.03 -5.24 -11.54
N ASN A 59 2.49 -5.73 -10.41
CA ASN A 59 3.06 -7.07 -10.34
C ASN A 59 2.06 -8.10 -9.86
N ARG A 60 0.82 -7.69 -9.61
CA ARG A 60 -0.24 -8.59 -9.18
C ARG A 60 0.17 -9.32 -7.91
N LEU A 61 0.54 -8.56 -6.88
CA LEU A 61 0.92 -9.08 -5.58
C LEU A 61 -0.17 -8.79 -4.57
N ASN A 62 -0.46 -9.75 -3.71
CA ASN A 62 -1.45 -9.56 -2.66
C ASN A 62 -0.73 -9.37 -1.33
N PRO A 63 -0.61 -8.13 -0.85
CA PRO A 63 0.12 -7.90 0.40
C PRO A 63 -0.61 -8.45 1.62
N PHE A 64 -1.91 -8.69 1.51
CA PHE A 64 -2.65 -9.30 2.61
C PHE A 64 -2.26 -10.76 2.81
N LEU A 65 -1.75 -11.40 1.76
CA LEU A 65 -1.24 -12.76 1.86
C LEU A 65 0.27 -12.76 1.98
N GLN A 66 0.84 -11.60 2.27
CA GLN A 66 2.26 -11.43 2.47
C GLN A 66 3.10 -11.75 1.24
N GLU A 67 2.54 -11.48 0.08
CA GLU A 67 3.29 -11.60 -1.16
C GLU A 67 4.18 -10.39 -1.39
N ALA A 68 3.96 -9.33 -0.62
CA ALA A 68 4.80 -8.15 -0.65
C ALA A 68 4.77 -7.50 0.72
N TYR A 69 5.87 -6.87 1.10
CA TYR A 69 5.99 -6.19 2.38
C TYR A 69 6.54 -4.79 2.18
N LEU A 70 6.11 -3.88 3.03
CA LEU A 70 6.70 -2.54 3.09
C LEU A 70 7.30 -2.39 4.48
N ILE A 71 8.60 -2.14 4.53
CA ILE A 71 9.32 -2.07 5.79
C ILE A 71 9.96 -0.70 5.93
N LYS A 72 9.74 -0.07 7.07
CA LYS A 72 10.29 1.26 7.34
C LYS A 72 10.78 1.32 8.78
N TYR A 73 12.05 1.67 8.95
CA TYR A 73 12.61 1.84 10.28
C TYR A 73 13.12 3.27 10.43
N GLY A 74 12.63 3.97 11.44
CA GLY A 74 13.06 5.31 11.72
C GLY A 74 12.91 6.22 10.51
N SER A 75 13.98 6.93 10.18
CA SER A 75 13.95 7.81 9.02
C SER A 75 14.63 7.20 7.81
N SER A 76 14.99 5.94 7.86
CA SER A 76 15.58 5.27 6.71
C SER A 76 14.55 5.11 5.61
N PRO A 77 14.99 5.03 4.35
CA PRO A 77 14.05 4.82 3.26
C PRO A 77 13.29 3.52 3.42
N ALA A 78 12.05 3.51 2.98
CA ALA A 78 11.25 2.31 3.05
C ALA A 78 11.80 1.25 2.10
N THR A 79 11.71 0.00 2.52
CA THR A 79 12.15 -1.13 1.72
C THR A 79 10.92 -1.91 1.29
N MET A 80 10.85 -2.23 0.02
CA MET A 80 9.75 -3.03 -0.51
C MET A 80 10.29 -4.41 -0.82
N VAL A 81 9.68 -5.41 -0.19
CA VAL A 81 10.12 -6.80 -0.32
C VAL A 81 9.04 -7.59 -1.02
N VAL A 82 9.42 -8.35 -2.02
CA VAL A 82 8.49 -9.21 -2.74
C VAL A 82 8.80 -10.64 -2.34
N GLY A 83 7.80 -11.29 -1.77
CA GLY A 83 7.96 -12.64 -1.28
C GLY A 83 7.19 -13.70 -2.05
N LYS A 84 6.64 -13.30 -3.20
CA LYS A 84 5.76 -14.19 -3.93
C LYS A 84 6.46 -15.45 -4.41
N ASP A 85 7.70 -15.33 -4.78
CA ASP A 85 8.43 -16.46 -5.31
C ASP A 85 8.67 -17.55 -4.29
N ALA A 86 8.64 -17.18 -3.05
CA ALA A 86 8.86 -18.17 -2.02
C ALA A 86 7.75 -19.20 -1.96
N ILE A 87 6.63 -18.90 -2.59
CA ILE A 87 5.49 -19.78 -2.52
C ILE A 87 5.58 -20.92 -3.49
N THR A 88 6.27 -20.73 -4.56
CA THR A 88 6.40 -21.78 -5.52
C THR A 88 7.45 -22.77 -5.09
#